data_038943cf06792abe452075a14e8abb15
#
_entry.id   038943cf06792abe452075a14e8abb15
#
_cell.length_a   1.000
_cell.length_b   1.000
_cell.length_c   1.000
_cell.angle_alpha   90.00
_cell.angle_beta   90.00
_cell.angle_gamma   90.00
#
_symmetry.space_group_name_H-M   'P 1'
#
loop_
_entity.id
_entity.type
_entity.pdbx_description
1 polymer ?
#
loop_
_entity_poly.entity_id
_entity_poly.type
_entity_poly.pdbx_seq_one_letter_code
_entity_poly.pdbx_strand_id
1 'polypeptide(L)'
;MSLVATEWLEKNLDKVKILDASWHMPNTKRDAYKEFLSEHIEGSQFFDLDKNSELDSALPHMLPSKEKWKETISNYGISNQDKIVIYDNSDVISSCRCWYMFIYFGHDINKVFVLNGGLKKWKTENRKNTDKLIINNKTDYIIDENKNLVKKKLQIDENIDSNTFQVTDARGKKRFEGVEPEPRSGLTSGHIKHSKNIPFTECINKSDHTFKAKEELLKIFDNFEIDTKKQQVFTCGSGVTACILAMANKIINDKKPVIYDGSWSEYGLK
;
A
#
# COMPACT_ATOMS: atom_id res chain seq x y z
N MET A 1 -15.84 -0.15 4.61
CA MET A 1 -14.72 0.12 5.56
C MET A 1 -13.53 -0.70 5.10
N SER A 2 -12.34 -0.12 4.93
CA SER A 2 -11.17 -0.85 4.38
C SER A 2 -10.16 -1.31 5.43
N LEU A 3 -10.40 -1.01 6.71
CA LEU A 3 -9.63 -1.49 7.85
C LEU A 3 -10.46 -2.44 8.69
N VAL A 4 -9.81 -3.47 9.25
CA VAL A 4 -10.39 -4.37 10.25
C VAL A 4 -9.52 -4.39 11.50
N ALA A 5 -10.17 -4.55 12.67
CA ALA A 5 -9.48 -4.68 13.95
C ALA A 5 -8.91 -6.10 14.12
N THR A 6 -7.88 -6.23 14.94
CA THR A 6 -7.27 -7.51 15.31
C THR A 6 -8.27 -8.47 15.94
N GLU A 7 -9.15 -7.99 16.82
CA GLU A 7 -10.22 -8.79 17.41
C GLU A 7 -11.22 -9.32 16.37
N TRP A 8 -11.55 -8.51 15.35
CA TRP A 8 -12.42 -8.96 14.28
C TRP A 8 -11.77 -10.09 13.47
N LEU A 9 -10.47 -9.94 13.11
CA LEU A 9 -9.75 -10.98 12.39
C LEU A 9 -9.68 -12.28 13.17
N GLU A 10 -9.35 -12.24 14.47
CA GLU A 10 -9.28 -13.42 15.33
C GLU A 10 -10.58 -14.23 15.30
N LYS A 11 -11.74 -13.56 15.28
CA LYS A 11 -13.06 -14.19 15.20
C LYS A 11 -13.46 -14.69 13.81
N ASN A 12 -12.64 -14.43 12.79
CA ASN A 12 -12.98 -14.71 11.38
C ASN A 12 -11.84 -15.37 10.60
N LEU A 13 -10.82 -15.94 11.26
CA LEU A 13 -9.66 -16.56 10.63
C LEU A 13 -10.05 -17.62 9.58
N ASP A 14 -11.11 -18.38 9.83
CA ASP A 14 -11.66 -19.43 8.98
C ASP A 14 -12.55 -18.93 7.82
N LYS A 15 -12.89 -17.62 7.81
CA LYS A 15 -13.84 -17.01 6.86
C LYS A 15 -13.20 -16.05 5.86
N VAL A 16 -11.89 -15.88 5.95
CA VAL A 16 -11.15 -14.92 5.12
C VAL A 16 -9.87 -15.54 4.59
N LYS A 17 -9.39 -15.03 3.47
CA LYS A 17 -8.02 -15.27 3.01
C LYS A 17 -7.11 -14.24 3.65
N ILE A 18 -5.97 -14.67 4.17
CA ILE A 18 -5.06 -13.80 4.91
C ILE A 18 -3.72 -13.76 4.18
N LEU A 19 -3.21 -12.55 3.94
CA LEU A 19 -1.90 -12.33 3.31
C LEU A 19 -1.00 -11.51 4.23
N ASP A 20 0.20 -12.01 4.45
CA ASP A 20 1.31 -11.23 4.98
C ASP A 20 2.03 -10.56 3.81
N ALA A 21 1.87 -9.25 3.67
CA ALA A 21 2.49 -8.44 2.64
C ALA A 21 3.65 -7.60 3.19
N SER A 22 4.38 -8.13 4.16
CA SER A 22 5.55 -7.48 4.74
C SER A 22 6.62 -7.24 3.69
N TRP A 23 7.08 -6.00 3.64
CA TRP A 23 8.22 -5.59 2.84
C TRP A 23 9.07 -4.60 3.64
N HIS A 24 10.38 -4.76 3.64
CA HIS A 24 11.28 -3.92 4.40
C HIS A 24 12.17 -3.09 3.49
N MET A 25 12.44 -1.85 3.92
CA MET A 25 13.45 -1.02 3.25
C MET A 25 14.81 -1.73 3.29
N PRO A 26 15.58 -1.75 2.18
CA PRO A 26 16.86 -2.48 2.11
C PRO A 26 17.87 -2.11 3.20
N ASN A 27 17.84 -0.87 3.68
CA ASN A 27 18.74 -0.40 4.74
C ASN A 27 18.44 -0.97 6.13
N THR A 28 17.28 -1.60 6.34
CA THR A 28 16.92 -2.23 7.62
C THR A 28 17.61 -3.58 7.82
N LYS A 29 18.08 -4.21 6.74
CA LYS A 29 18.67 -5.56 6.74
C LYS A 29 17.73 -6.64 7.29
N ARG A 30 16.43 -6.40 7.30
CA ARG A 30 15.39 -7.35 7.68
C ARG A 30 15.02 -8.22 6.48
N ASP A 31 14.57 -9.45 6.74
CA ASP A 31 14.12 -10.41 5.73
C ASP A 31 12.67 -10.80 6.06
N ALA A 32 11.73 -10.21 5.35
CA ALA A 32 10.30 -10.37 5.61
C ALA A 32 9.85 -11.84 5.48
N TYR A 33 10.41 -12.59 4.53
CA TYR A 33 10.05 -14.00 4.36
C TYR A 33 10.57 -14.87 5.50
N LYS A 34 11.79 -14.63 5.98
CA LYS A 34 12.30 -15.34 7.17
C LYS A 34 11.52 -15.01 8.42
N GLU A 35 11.12 -13.74 8.59
CA GLU A 35 10.24 -13.35 9.70
C GLU A 35 8.90 -14.08 9.63
N PHE A 36 8.27 -14.14 8.45
CA PHE A 36 7.04 -14.89 8.21
C PHE A 36 7.19 -16.38 8.53
N LEU A 37 8.29 -17.02 8.09
CA LEU A 37 8.56 -18.44 8.38
C LEU A 37 8.71 -18.72 9.87
N SER A 38 9.21 -17.75 10.63
CA SER A 38 9.40 -17.91 12.08
C SER A 38 8.10 -17.68 12.87
N GLU A 39 7.26 -16.74 12.42
CA GLU A 39 6.06 -16.36 13.14
C GLU A 39 5.11 -15.55 12.26
N HIS A 40 3.88 -16.02 12.10
CA HIS A 40 2.84 -15.33 11.33
C HIS A 40 1.43 -15.59 11.91
N ILE A 41 0.42 -14.85 11.45
CA ILE A 41 -0.98 -15.07 11.81
C ILE A 41 -1.47 -16.37 11.17
N GLU A 42 -2.12 -17.23 11.95
CA GLU A 42 -2.62 -18.54 11.49
C GLU A 42 -3.51 -18.39 10.23
N GLY A 43 -3.27 -19.25 9.25
CA GLY A 43 -3.99 -19.23 7.97
C GLY A 43 -3.51 -18.20 6.97
N SER A 44 -2.43 -17.46 7.25
CA SER A 44 -1.85 -16.52 6.28
C SER A 44 -0.87 -17.17 5.31
N GLN A 45 -0.73 -16.55 4.14
CA GLN A 45 0.29 -16.83 3.15
C GLN A 45 1.15 -15.58 2.94
N PHE A 46 2.43 -15.77 2.65
CA PHE A 46 3.35 -14.66 2.39
C PHE A 46 3.17 -14.11 0.98
N PHE A 47 2.89 -12.81 0.87
CA PHE A 47 2.81 -12.08 -0.40
C PHE A 47 4.10 -11.28 -0.60
N ASP A 48 5.00 -11.82 -1.41
CA ASP A 48 6.27 -11.17 -1.76
C ASP A 48 6.01 -9.98 -2.70
N LEU A 49 6.08 -8.77 -2.18
CA LEU A 49 5.80 -7.56 -2.95
C LEU A 49 6.74 -7.39 -4.14
N ASP A 50 8.03 -7.69 -3.97
CA ASP A 50 9.02 -7.54 -5.03
C ASP A 50 8.76 -8.54 -6.16
N LYS A 51 8.58 -9.84 -5.85
CA LYS A 51 8.30 -10.88 -6.84
C LYS A 51 6.94 -10.69 -7.54
N ASN A 52 5.96 -10.13 -6.85
CA ASN A 52 4.62 -9.90 -7.38
C ASN A 52 4.45 -8.53 -8.05
N SER A 53 5.51 -7.74 -8.16
CA SER A 53 5.60 -6.53 -8.98
C SER A 53 6.09 -6.86 -10.40
N GLU A 54 6.12 -5.87 -11.31
CA GLU A 54 6.63 -6.04 -12.67
C GLU A 54 8.16 -6.20 -12.64
N LEU A 55 8.65 -7.40 -12.95
CA LEU A 55 10.07 -7.75 -12.84
C LEU A 55 10.93 -7.20 -13.98
N ASP A 56 10.32 -7.00 -15.16
CA ASP A 56 11.02 -6.49 -16.35
C ASP A 56 11.10 -4.96 -16.35
N SER A 57 10.53 -4.30 -15.35
CA SER A 57 10.60 -2.85 -15.20
C SER A 57 11.91 -2.41 -14.57
N ALA A 58 12.53 -1.37 -15.14
CA ALA A 58 13.66 -0.68 -14.51
C ALA A 58 13.23 0.11 -13.24
N LEU A 59 11.90 0.34 -13.05
CA LEU A 59 11.34 1.02 -11.89
C LEU A 59 10.89 0.01 -10.84
N PRO A 60 11.15 0.26 -9.56
CA PRO A 60 10.77 -0.66 -8.49
C PRO A 60 9.26 -0.66 -8.26
N HIS A 61 8.71 -1.81 -7.87
CA HIS A 61 7.34 -2.03 -7.40
C HIS A 61 6.23 -1.63 -8.40
N MET A 62 6.53 -1.55 -9.70
CA MET A 62 5.50 -1.27 -10.70
C MET A 62 4.41 -2.34 -10.67
N LEU A 63 3.17 -1.94 -10.98
CA LEU A 63 2.07 -2.88 -11.11
C LEU A 63 2.41 -3.96 -12.14
N PRO A 64 2.22 -5.25 -11.83
CA PRO A 64 2.50 -6.33 -12.77
C PRO A 64 1.51 -6.32 -13.93
N SER A 65 1.77 -7.13 -14.95
CA SER A 65 0.79 -7.40 -16.00
C SER A 65 -0.44 -8.11 -15.41
N LYS A 66 -1.59 -7.97 -16.08
CA LYS A 66 -2.84 -8.64 -15.65
C LYS A 66 -2.71 -10.17 -15.68
N GLU A 67 -1.94 -10.71 -16.62
CA GLU A 67 -1.67 -12.14 -16.74
C GLU A 67 -0.89 -12.64 -15.50
N LYS A 68 0.18 -11.93 -15.14
CA LYS A 68 0.97 -12.25 -13.96
C LYS A 68 0.15 -12.13 -12.67
N TRP A 69 -0.66 -11.07 -12.55
CA TRP A 69 -1.52 -10.90 -11.38
C TRP A 69 -2.55 -12.02 -11.26
N LYS A 70 -3.23 -12.37 -12.38
CA LYS A 70 -4.17 -13.49 -12.42
C LYS A 70 -3.53 -14.79 -11.95
N GLU A 71 -2.37 -15.13 -12.50
CA GLU A 71 -1.65 -16.35 -12.14
C GLU A 71 -1.26 -16.34 -10.67
N THR A 72 -0.68 -15.23 -10.20
CA THR A 72 -0.27 -15.05 -8.80
C THR A 72 -1.43 -15.28 -7.85
N ILE A 73 -2.55 -14.55 -8.00
CA ILE A 73 -3.67 -14.63 -7.07
C ILE A 73 -4.40 -15.97 -7.16
N SER A 74 -4.49 -16.55 -8.36
CA SER A 74 -5.00 -17.91 -8.51
C SER A 74 -4.17 -18.95 -7.75
N ASN A 75 -2.83 -18.81 -7.77
CA ASN A 75 -1.92 -19.71 -7.03
C ASN A 75 -2.03 -19.54 -5.51
N TYR A 76 -2.39 -18.35 -5.00
CA TYR A 76 -2.73 -18.16 -3.59
C TYR A 76 -4.07 -18.80 -3.20
N GLY A 77 -4.82 -19.37 -4.15
CA GLY A 77 -6.13 -19.96 -3.90
C GLY A 77 -7.18 -18.91 -3.51
N ILE A 78 -7.07 -17.73 -4.06
CA ILE A 78 -8.01 -16.61 -3.86
C ILE A 78 -8.93 -16.51 -5.06
N SER A 79 -10.23 -16.40 -4.81
CA SER A 79 -11.27 -16.14 -5.81
C SER A 79 -11.84 -14.73 -5.65
N ASN A 80 -12.55 -14.22 -6.67
CA ASN A 80 -13.20 -12.89 -6.60
C ASN A 80 -14.31 -12.80 -5.54
N GLN A 81 -14.75 -13.94 -4.98
CA GLN A 81 -15.78 -13.97 -3.95
C GLN A 81 -15.21 -13.90 -2.53
N ASP A 82 -13.91 -14.16 -2.37
CA ASP A 82 -13.27 -14.20 -1.06
C ASP A 82 -13.19 -12.83 -0.41
N LYS A 83 -13.30 -12.81 0.91
CA LYS A 83 -12.85 -11.69 1.74
C LYS A 83 -11.37 -11.86 2.01
N ILE A 84 -10.61 -10.79 1.84
CA ILE A 84 -9.16 -10.80 1.98
C ILE A 84 -8.78 -9.84 3.11
N VAL A 85 -7.96 -10.31 4.04
CA VAL A 85 -7.31 -9.46 5.05
C VAL A 85 -5.81 -9.46 4.78
N ILE A 86 -5.24 -8.29 4.63
CA ILE A 86 -3.82 -8.09 4.36
C ILE A 86 -3.20 -7.42 5.57
N TYR A 87 -2.11 -7.98 6.07
CA TYR A 87 -1.33 -7.36 7.13
C TYR A 87 0.14 -7.26 6.74
N ASP A 88 0.91 -6.62 7.56
CA ASP A 88 2.37 -6.59 7.47
C ASP A 88 3.03 -6.43 8.84
N ASN A 89 4.36 -6.64 8.85
CA ASN A 89 5.27 -6.34 9.96
C ASN A 89 6.28 -5.26 9.54
N SER A 90 5.84 -4.32 8.71
CA SER A 90 6.69 -3.34 8.03
C SER A 90 6.56 -1.94 8.61
N ASP A 91 7.69 -1.23 8.73
CA ASP A 91 7.68 0.18 9.15
C ASP A 91 7.08 1.12 8.09
N VAL A 92 6.90 0.63 6.87
CA VAL A 92 6.30 1.38 5.74
C VAL A 92 4.88 0.95 5.40
N ILE A 93 4.22 0.16 6.28
CA ILE A 93 2.84 -0.32 6.14
C ILE A 93 2.56 -0.82 4.70
N SER A 94 3.38 -1.78 4.27
CA SER A 94 3.37 -2.30 2.90
C SER A 94 2.09 -3.05 2.52
N SER A 95 1.32 -3.50 3.51
CA SER A 95 -0.04 -4.06 3.33
C SER A 95 -0.97 -3.14 2.53
N CYS A 96 -0.82 -1.82 2.66
CA CYS A 96 -1.58 -0.84 1.88
C CYS A 96 -1.29 -0.94 0.38
N ARG A 97 -0.05 -1.28 -0.02
CA ARG A 97 0.29 -1.49 -1.44
C ARG A 97 -0.39 -2.75 -1.98
N CYS A 98 -0.34 -3.86 -1.27
CA CYS A 98 -1.03 -5.08 -1.66
C CYS A 98 -2.56 -4.87 -1.73
N TRP A 99 -3.17 -4.17 -0.76
CA TRP A 99 -4.57 -3.75 -0.79
C TRP A 99 -4.90 -2.96 -2.07
N TYR A 100 -4.08 -1.97 -2.42
CA TYR A 100 -4.27 -1.17 -3.63
C TYR A 100 -4.21 -2.04 -4.90
N MET A 101 -3.26 -2.99 -4.98
CA MET A 101 -3.13 -3.89 -6.12
C MET A 101 -4.40 -4.71 -6.34
N PHE A 102 -4.99 -5.29 -5.30
CA PHE A 102 -6.27 -6.00 -5.40
C PHE A 102 -7.38 -5.13 -5.99
N ILE A 103 -7.48 -3.87 -5.53
CA ILE A 103 -8.53 -2.96 -6.01
C ILE A 103 -8.27 -2.52 -7.44
N TYR A 104 -7.01 -2.28 -7.81
CA TYR A 104 -6.64 -1.96 -9.18
C TYR A 104 -7.00 -3.08 -10.15
N PHE A 105 -6.77 -4.33 -9.77
CA PHE A 105 -7.10 -5.51 -10.58
C PHE A 105 -8.55 -6.00 -10.44
N GLY A 106 -9.43 -5.20 -9.86
CA GLY A 106 -10.88 -5.42 -9.93
C GLY A 106 -11.47 -6.27 -8.80
N HIS A 107 -10.72 -6.56 -7.73
CA HIS A 107 -11.37 -7.16 -6.57
C HIS A 107 -12.31 -6.16 -5.90
N ASP A 108 -13.46 -6.65 -5.40
CA ASP A 108 -14.44 -5.80 -4.72
C ASP A 108 -13.80 -5.11 -3.51
N ILE A 109 -13.74 -3.77 -3.55
CA ILE A 109 -13.14 -2.94 -2.50
C ILE A 109 -13.77 -3.16 -1.11
N ASN A 110 -15.00 -3.69 -1.07
CA ASN A 110 -15.70 -4.03 0.19
C ASN A 110 -15.30 -5.41 0.74
N LYS A 111 -14.51 -6.15 -0.01
CA LYS A 111 -14.01 -7.48 0.38
C LYS A 111 -12.49 -7.50 0.63
N VAL A 112 -11.78 -6.40 0.45
CA VAL A 112 -10.34 -6.30 0.71
C VAL A 112 -10.08 -5.35 1.87
N PHE A 113 -9.43 -5.85 2.90
CA PHE A 113 -9.18 -5.13 4.14
C PHE A 113 -7.70 -5.14 4.50
N VAL A 114 -7.25 -4.07 5.17
CA VAL A 114 -5.96 -4.03 5.86
C VAL A 114 -6.19 -4.24 7.35
N LEU A 115 -5.39 -5.09 7.97
CA LEU A 115 -5.40 -5.29 9.42
C LEU A 115 -4.80 -4.07 10.09
N ASN A 116 -5.63 -3.32 10.82
CA ASN A 116 -5.21 -2.07 11.45
C ASN A 116 -4.21 -2.32 12.60
N GLY A 117 -2.96 -1.87 12.41
CA GLY A 117 -1.84 -2.12 13.32
C GLY A 117 -0.99 -3.36 12.96
N GLY A 118 -1.39 -4.14 11.94
CA GLY A 118 -0.62 -5.26 11.40
C GLY A 118 -0.21 -6.30 12.45
N LEU A 119 0.90 -6.99 12.17
CA LEU A 119 1.44 -8.01 13.08
C LEU A 119 1.93 -7.40 14.40
N LYS A 120 2.41 -6.17 14.40
CA LYS A 120 2.89 -5.50 15.62
C LYS A 120 1.79 -5.40 16.68
N LYS A 121 0.60 -4.89 16.30
CA LYS A 121 -0.53 -4.79 17.22
C LYS A 121 -1.05 -6.17 17.62
N TRP A 122 -1.15 -7.11 16.66
CA TRP A 122 -1.56 -8.50 16.92
C TRP A 122 -0.70 -9.13 18.02
N LYS A 123 0.62 -8.98 17.96
CA LYS A 123 1.57 -9.50 18.97
C LYS A 123 1.46 -8.75 20.30
N THR A 124 1.31 -7.43 20.31
CA THR A 124 1.16 -6.63 21.53
C THR A 124 -0.09 -7.03 22.32
N GLU A 125 -1.14 -7.48 21.63
CA GLU A 125 -2.36 -8.00 22.23
C GLU A 125 -2.26 -9.48 22.63
N ASN A 126 -1.07 -10.09 22.55
CA ASN A 126 -0.79 -11.49 22.88
C ASN A 126 -1.69 -12.50 22.11
N ARG A 127 -2.07 -12.16 20.87
CA ARG A 127 -2.84 -13.05 20.01
C ARG A 127 -1.95 -14.16 19.46
N LYS A 128 -2.58 -15.32 19.20
CA LYS A 128 -1.86 -16.53 18.77
C LYS A 128 -1.23 -16.37 17.41
N ASN A 129 0.04 -16.72 17.31
CA ASN A 129 0.82 -16.86 16.07
C ASN A 129 1.17 -18.33 15.82
N THR A 130 1.64 -18.61 14.61
CA THR A 130 2.09 -19.95 14.17
C THR A 130 3.30 -19.84 13.24
N ASP A 131 4.01 -20.94 13.06
CA ASP A 131 5.02 -21.16 12.04
C ASP A 131 4.54 -22.17 10.96
N LYS A 132 3.28 -22.63 11.06
CA LYS A 132 2.72 -23.64 10.18
C LYS A 132 2.26 -23.04 8.86
N LEU A 133 2.92 -23.40 7.78
CA LEU A 133 2.54 -22.98 6.44
C LEU A 133 1.25 -23.68 5.98
N ILE A 134 0.45 -22.96 5.22
CA ILE A 134 -0.72 -23.52 4.53
C ILE A 134 -0.49 -23.53 3.02
N ILE A 135 -1.16 -24.47 2.36
CA ILE A 135 -1.22 -24.57 0.90
C ILE A 135 -2.69 -24.55 0.51
N ASN A 136 -3.08 -23.61 -0.35
CA ASN A 136 -4.42 -23.56 -0.89
C ASN A 136 -4.46 -24.21 -2.28
N ASN A 137 -5.61 -24.74 -2.66
CA ASN A 137 -5.86 -25.17 -4.04
C ASN A 137 -5.93 -23.93 -4.94
N LYS A 138 -5.36 -24.05 -6.15
CA LYS A 138 -5.43 -23.01 -7.16
C LYS A 138 -6.89 -22.70 -7.55
N THR A 139 -7.18 -21.42 -7.74
CA THR A 139 -8.49 -20.92 -8.19
C THR A 139 -8.39 -20.38 -9.62
N ASP A 140 -9.52 -19.94 -10.19
CA ASP A 140 -9.55 -19.13 -11.42
C ASP A 140 -9.97 -17.70 -11.06
N TYR A 141 -8.98 -16.84 -10.87
CA TYR A 141 -9.18 -15.43 -10.52
C TYR A 141 -9.47 -14.62 -11.80
N ILE A 142 -10.52 -13.79 -11.77
CA ILE A 142 -10.94 -12.95 -12.90
C ILE A 142 -10.38 -11.53 -12.68
N ILE A 143 -9.78 -10.96 -13.72
CA ILE A 143 -9.21 -9.62 -13.73
C ILE A 143 -10.16 -8.63 -14.40
N ASP A 144 -10.35 -7.49 -13.72
CA ASP A 144 -11.03 -6.30 -14.23
C ASP A 144 -10.22 -5.04 -13.86
N GLU A 145 -9.21 -4.73 -14.67
CA GLU A 145 -8.30 -3.61 -14.40
C GLU A 145 -9.00 -2.26 -14.38
N ASN A 146 -8.91 -1.56 -13.27
CA ASN A 146 -9.39 -0.18 -13.16
C ASN A 146 -8.28 0.83 -13.45
N LYS A 147 -8.01 1.07 -14.74
CA LYS A 147 -6.95 1.99 -15.20
C LYS A 147 -7.12 3.45 -14.72
N ASN A 148 -8.30 3.82 -14.25
CA ASN A 148 -8.55 5.14 -13.68
C ASN A 148 -7.93 5.32 -12.27
N LEU A 149 -7.49 4.23 -11.64
CA LEU A 149 -6.84 4.27 -10.33
C LEU A 149 -5.32 4.53 -10.41
N VAL A 150 -4.77 4.60 -11.61
CA VAL A 150 -3.34 4.88 -11.82
C VAL A 150 -3.17 6.10 -12.72
N LYS A 151 -2.20 6.95 -12.41
CA LYS A 151 -1.70 8.02 -13.29
C LYS A 151 -0.31 7.66 -13.80
N LYS A 152 -0.06 8.01 -15.06
CA LYS A 152 1.24 7.87 -15.73
C LYS A 152 1.97 9.21 -15.70
N LYS A 153 3.29 9.20 -15.90
CA LYS A 153 4.14 10.40 -15.91
C LYS A 153 3.58 11.51 -16.82
N LEU A 154 3.16 11.19 -18.04
CA LEU A 154 2.58 12.17 -18.97
C LEU A 154 1.38 12.92 -18.34
N GLN A 155 0.49 12.21 -17.65
CA GLN A 155 -0.68 12.83 -16.99
C GLN A 155 -0.27 13.71 -15.81
N ILE A 156 0.83 13.37 -15.12
CA ILE A 156 1.40 14.20 -14.05
C ILE A 156 1.99 15.49 -14.65
N ASP A 157 2.73 15.37 -15.76
CA ASP A 157 3.32 16.53 -16.46
C ASP A 157 2.23 17.47 -16.98
N GLU A 158 1.20 16.97 -17.65
CA GLU A 158 0.05 17.73 -18.12
C GLU A 158 -0.72 18.43 -16.97
N ASN A 159 -0.73 17.81 -15.79
CA ASN A 159 -1.42 18.37 -14.63
C ASN A 159 -0.70 19.57 -14.01
N ILE A 160 0.59 19.77 -14.30
CA ILE A 160 1.33 20.96 -13.85
C ILE A 160 0.65 22.25 -14.33
N ASP A 161 0.16 22.24 -15.56
CA ASP A 161 -0.50 23.41 -16.15
C ASP A 161 -2.02 23.35 -16.01
N SER A 162 -2.63 22.17 -16.18
CA SER A 162 -4.08 22.00 -16.15
C SER A 162 -4.68 21.98 -14.73
N ASN A 163 -3.90 21.60 -13.73
CA ASN A 163 -4.28 21.56 -12.30
C ASN A 163 -5.64 20.86 -12.03
N THR A 164 -5.93 19.78 -12.76
CA THR A 164 -7.21 19.06 -12.69
C THR A 164 -7.31 18.14 -11.46
N PHE A 165 -6.18 17.71 -10.91
CA PHE A 165 -6.08 16.93 -9.68
C PHE A 165 -4.93 17.44 -8.80
N GLN A 166 -4.97 17.13 -7.52
CA GLN A 166 -3.88 17.45 -6.61
C GLN A 166 -2.95 16.24 -6.45
N VAL A 167 -1.65 16.46 -6.62
CA VAL A 167 -0.62 15.47 -6.32
C VAL A 167 -0.17 15.64 -4.88
N THR A 168 -0.18 14.54 -4.10
CA THR A 168 0.27 14.52 -2.70
C THR A 168 1.33 13.45 -2.49
N ASP A 169 2.52 13.87 -2.04
CA ASP A 169 3.70 13.03 -1.87
C ASP A 169 3.79 12.51 -0.42
N ALA A 170 3.95 11.20 -0.26
CA ALA A 170 4.03 10.51 1.03
C ALA A 170 5.46 10.41 1.61
N ARG A 171 6.49 10.88 0.89
CA ARG A 171 7.87 10.85 1.37
C ARG A 171 8.07 11.76 2.60
N GLY A 172 9.12 11.47 3.37
CA GLY A 172 9.54 12.37 4.45
C GLY A 172 9.83 13.79 3.95
N LYS A 173 9.51 14.79 4.78
CA LYS A 173 9.59 16.22 4.44
C LYS A 173 10.94 16.63 3.83
N LYS A 174 12.04 16.21 4.44
CA LYS A 174 13.39 16.59 3.98
C LYS A 174 13.73 16.03 2.58
N ARG A 175 13.24 14.82 2.24
CA ARG A 175 13.38 14.27 0.89
C ARG A 175 12.54 15.05 -0.11
N PHE A 176 11.31 15.37 0.25
CA PHE A 176 10.39 16.18 -0.57
C PHE A 176 10.98 17.58 -0.85
N GLU A 177 11.53 18.24 0.15
CA GLU A 177 12.15 19.56 0.03
C GLU A 177 13.52 19.53 -0.68
N GLY A 178 14.06 18.34 -0.95
CA GLY A 178 15.38 18.21 -1.60
C GLY A 178 16.57 18.44 -0.66
N VAL A 179 16.33 18.54 0.65
CA VAL A 179 17.38 18.73 1.67
C VAL A 179 18.16 17.44 1.93
N GLU A 180 17.50 16.29 1.84
CA GLU A 180 18.13 14.97 1.92
C GLU A 180 18.18 14.31 0.54
N PRO A 181 19.28 13.56 0.23
CA PRO A 181 19.38 12.81 -1.01
C PRO A 181 18.38 11.66 -1.05
N GLU A 182 18.02 11.24 -2.24
CA GLU A 182 17.24 10.03 -2.43
C GLU A 182 18.08 8.78 -2.09
N PRO A 183 17.48 7.76 -1.45
CA PRO A 183 18.21 6.54 -1.10
C PRO A 183 18.60 5.69 -2.32
N ARG A 184 17.94 5.89 -3.47
CA ARG A 184 18.29 5.23 -4.72
C ARG A 184 19.20 6.13 -5.54
N SER A 185 20.28 5.56 -6.09
CA SER A 185 21.20 6.26 -7.00
C SER A 185 20.48 6.68 -8.30
N GLY A 186 20.99 7.72 -8.97
CA GLY A 186 20.44 8.18 -10.26
C GLY A 186 19.21 9.07 -10.17
N LEU A 187 18.71 9.36 -8.97
CA LEU A 187 17.59 10.26 -8.77
C LEU A 187 18.04 11.66 -8.36
N THR A 188 17.32 12.66 -8.84
CA THR A 188 17.41 14.04 -8.34
C THR A 188 16.74 14.18 -6.98
N SER A 189 17.13 15.19 -6.18
CA SER A 189 16.39 15.61 -5.00
C SER A 189 15.26 16.59 -5.37
N GLY A 190 14.22 16.68 -4.56
CA GLY A 190 13.09 17.58 -4.76
C GLY A 190 11.75 16.88 -4.92
N HIS A 191 10.81 17.51 -5.62
CA HIS A 191 9.43 17.03 -5.74
C HIS A 191 8.79 17.44 -7.07
N ILE A 192 7.65 16.85 -7.39
CA ILE A 192 6.80 17.21 -8.52
C ILE A 192 6.27 18.63 -8.32
N LYS A 193 6.41 19.49 -9.32
CA LYS A 193 5.95 20.89 -9.25
C LYS A 193 4.46 20.95 -8.84
N HIS A 194 4.14 21.86 -7.93
CA HIS A 194 2.80 22.05 -7.36
C HIS A 194 2.25 20.89 -6.51
N SER A 195 3.04 19.82 -6.26
CA SER A 195 2.63 18.79 -5.33
C SER A 195 2.64 19.28 -3.88
N LYS A 196 1.78 18.70 -3.05
CA LYS A 196 1.78 18.85 -1.59
C LYS A 196 2.52 17.66 -0.95
N ASN A 197 2.88 17.77 0.32
CA ASN A 197 3.54 16.69 1.04
C ASN A 197 2.82 16.40 2.35
N ILE A 198 2.46 15.14 2.55
CA ILE A 198 2.13 14.59 3.87
C ILE A 198 3.05 13.40 4.09
N PRO A 199 4.06 13.48 4.96
CA PRO A 199 4.81 12.29 5.34
C PRO A 199 3.84 11.20 5.83
N PHE A 200 3.90 10.00 5.24
CA PHE A 200 2.94 8.94 5.55
C PHE A 200 2.83 8.64 7.05
N THR A 201 3.92 8.85 7.79
CA THR A 201 4.00 8.65 9.24
C THR A 201 3.03 9.55 10.03
N GLU A 202 2.59 10.68 9.44
CA GLU A 202 1.60 11.55 10.07
C GLU A 202 0.23 10.87 10.18
N CYS A 203 -0.08 9.93 9.30
CA CYS A 203 -1.35 9.19 9.29
C CYS A 203 -1.39 8.00 10.25
N ILE A 204 -0.25 7.65 10.88
CA ILE A 204 -0.07 6.42 11.64
C ILE A 204 0.26 6.71 13.10
N ASN A 205 -0.30 5.96 14.02
CA ASN A 205 0.06 5.95 15.43
C ASN A 205 1.36 5.19 15.62
N LYS A 206 2.40 5.86 16.14
CA LYS A 206 3.73 5.27 16.34
C LYS A 206 3.75 4.11 17.33
N SER A 207 2.83 4.10 18.29
CA SER A 207 2.78 3.09 19.36
C SER A 207 2.42 1.70 18.83
N ASP A 208 1.43 1.61 17.97
CA ASP A 208 0.81 0.34 17.57
C ASP A 208 0.60 0.18 16.05
N HIS A 209 1.12 1.11 15.25
CA HIS A 209 1.03 1.16 13.79
C HIS A 209 -0.41 1.21 13.24
N THR A 210 -1.40 1.55 14.06
CA THR A 210 -2.76 1.78 13.57
C THR A 210 -2.86 3.10 12.80
N PHE A 211 -3.79 3.16 11.87
CA PHE A 211 -4.22 4.44 11.31
C PHE A 211 -4.82 5.32 12.41
N LYS A 212 -4.56 6.62 12.35
CA LYS A 212 -5.23 7.60 13.19
C LYS A 212 -6.73 7.62 12.91
N ALA A 213 -7.51 8.09 13.88
CA ALA A 213 -8.96 8.24 13.73
C ALA A 213 -9.33 9.18 12.58
N LYS A 214 -10.52 8.99 12.00
CA LYS A 214 -10.99 9.79 10.86
C LYS A 214 -10.90 11.30 11.10
N GLU A 215 -11.25 11.74 12.29
CA GLU A 215 -11.26 13.15 12.70
C GLU A 215 -9.83 13.71 12.80
N GLU A 216 -8.86 12.89 13.22
CA GLU A 216 -7.44 13.27 13.26
C GLU A 216 -6.86 13.32 11.85
N LEU A 217 -7.19 12.33 11.00
CA LEU A 217 -6.78 12.34 9.59
C LEU A 217 -7.31 13.56 8.84
N LEU A 218 -8.57 13.95 9.08
CA LEU A 218 -9.14 15.18 8.51
C LEU A 218 -8.32 16.40 8.90
N LYS A 219 -7.98 16.57 10.19
CA LYS A 219 -7.13 17.67 10.66
C LYS A 219 -5.74 17.66 10.05
N ILE A 220 -5.16 16.46 9.84
CA ILE A 220 -3.85 16.33 9.18
C ILE A 220 -3.95 16.82 7.74
N PHE A 221 -4.95 16.34 6.97
CA PHE A 221 -5.11 16.76 5.59
C PHE A 221 -5.34 18.27 5.49
N ASP A 222 -6.12 18.86 6.38
CA ASP A 222 -6.35 20.31 6.46
C ASP A 222 -5.06 21.07 6.80
N ASN A 223 -4.32 20.66 7.82
CA ASN A 223 -3.06 21.28 8.22
C ASN A 223 -1.98 21.27 7.11
N PHE A 224 -2.02 20.27 6.23
CA PHE A 224 -1.12 20.18 5.07
C PHE A 224 -1.76 20.80 3.80
N GLU A 225 -2.85 21.54 3.96
CA GLU A 225 -3.58 22.25 2.89
C GLU A 225 -4.00 21.33 1.73
N ILE A 226 -4.49 20.12 2.05
CA ILE A 226 -4.99 19.18 1.06
C ILE A 226 -6.47 19.48 0.78
N ASP A 227 -6.78 19.89 -0.45
CA ASP A 227 -8.16 20.06 -0.89
C ASP A 227 -8.85 18.70 -1.08
N THR A 228 -9.49 18.21 -0.02
CA THR A 228 -10.17 16.90 -0.03
C THR A 228 -11.37 16.84 -1.00
N LYS A 229 -11.84 17.95 -1.54
CA LYS A 229 -12.90 18.00 -2.57
C LYS A 229 -12.34 17.68 -3.95
N LYS A 230 -11.09 18.08 -4.22
CA LYS A 230 -10.39 17.82 -5.46
C LYS A 230 -10.00 16.34 -5.57
N GLN A 231 -9.90 15.82 -6.80
CA GLN A 231 -9.33 14.49 -6.99
C GLN A 231 -7.91 14.46 -6.45
N GLN A 232 -7.60 13.50 -5.60
CA GLN A 232 -6.25 13.28 -5.10
C GLN A 232 -5.54 12.22 -5.93
N VAL A 233 -4.26 12.44 -6.21
CA VAL A 233 -3.33 11.47 -6.78
C VAL A 233 -2.13 11.39 -5.83
N PHE A 234 -1.91 10.20 -5.27
CA PHE A 234 -0.83 10.01 -4.30
C PHE A 234 0.44 9.49 -4.97
N THR A 235 1.58 9.95 -4.50
CA THR A 235 2.91 9.54 -4.95
C THR A 235 3.84 9.34 -3.76
N CYS A 236 4.98 8.69 -3.98
CA CYS A 236 6.04 8.58 -2.99
C CYS A 236 7.39 8.28 -3.66
N GLY A 237 8.22 7.43 -3.10
CA GLY A 237 9.46 6.95 -3.74
C GLY A 237 9.21 5.95 -4.87
N SER A 238 8.31 4.97 -4.68
CA SER A 238 8.07 3.84 -5.59
C SER A 238 6.65 3.25 -5.48
N GLY A 239 5.66 4.06 -5.18
CA GLY A 239 4.26 3.64 -5.14
C GLY A 239 3.82 2.85 -3.87
N VAL A 240 4.72 2.56 -2.92
CA VAL A 240 4.38 1.78 -1.72
C VAL A 240 3.68 2.66 -0.67
N THR A 241 4.38 3.66 -0.12
CA THR A 241 3.83 4.52 0.94
C THR A 241 2.75 5.50 0.43
N ALA A 242 2.67 5.75 -0.87
CA ALA A 242 1.56 6.45 -1.50
C ALA A 242 0.20 5.80 -1.19
N CYS A 243 0.18 4.47 -1.10
CA CYS A 243 -1.03 3.71 -0.78
C CYS A 243 -1.51 3.92 0.67
N ILE A 244 -0.63 4.35 1.59
CA ILE A 244 -1.02 4.74 2.96
C ILE A 244 -1.87 6.02 2.91
N LEU A 245 -1.43 7.04 2.15
CA LEU A 245 -2.23 8.26 1.97
C LEU A 245 -3.53 7.98 1.21
N ALA A 246 -3.49 7.08 0.24
CA ALA A 246 -4.69 6.65 -0.47
C ALA A 246 -5.70 5.95 0.47
N MET A 247 -5.22 5.11 1.39
CA MET A 247 -6.05 4.51 2.45
C MET A 247 -6.58 5.57 3.42
N ALA A 248 -5.74 6.50 3.88
CA ALA A 248 -6.18 7.60 4.74
C ALA A 248 -7.28 8.44 4.06
N ASN A 249 -7.11 8.79 2.79
CA ASN A 249 -8.13 9.49 2.03
C ASN A 249 -9.43 8.67 1.88
N LYS A 250 -9.33 7.35 1.70
CA LYS A 250 -10.48 6.43 1.70
C LYS A 250 -11.23 6.45 3.04
N ILE A 251 -10.51 6.47 4.16
CA ILE A 251 -11.10 6.58 5.52
C ILE A 251 -11.86 7.91 5.68
N ILE A 252 -11.27 9.00 5.19
CA ILE A 252 -11.85 10.35 5.31
C ILE A 252 -13.09 10.50 4.43
N ASN A 253 -12.98 10.18 3.14
CA ASN A 253 -13.91 10.61 2.09
C ASN A 253 -14.60 9.47 1.33
N ASP A 254 -14.29 8.23 1.63
CA ASP A 254 -14.74 7.05 0.88
C ASP A 254 -14.42 7.09 -0.63
N LYS A 255 -13.40 7.86 -1.02
CA LYS A 255 -12.95 7.96 -2.42
C LYS A 255 -12.08 6.79 -2.82
N LYS A 256 -12.11 6.43 -4.10
CA LYS A 256 -11.22 5.40 -4.66
C LYS A 256 -9.76 5.86 -4.60
N PRO A 257 -8.81 4.93 -4.34
CA PRO A 257 -7.38 5.24 -4.30
C PRO A 257 -6.85 5.49 -5.72
N VAL A 258 -6.24 6.64 -5.95
CA VAL A 258 -5.55 6.93 -7.22
C VAL A 258 -4.09 7.24 -6.90
N ILE A 259 -3.16 6.53 -7.55
CA ILE A 259 -1.73 6.76 -7.35
C ILE A 259 -1.01 7.03 -8.68
N TYR A 260 0.12 7.71 -8.58
CA TYR A 260 1.13 7.75 -9.62
C TYR A 260 2.12 6.61 -9.35
N ASP A 261 2.02 5.53 -10.14
CA ASP A 261 2.72 4.27 -9.87
C ASP A 261 4.24 4.40 -9.98
N GLY A 262 4.75 5.04 -11.03
CA GLY A 262 6.18 5.29 -11.22
C GLY A 262 6.80 6.16 -10.12
N SER A 263 5.99 7.02 -9.51
CA SER A 263 6.38 7.85 -8.36
C SER A 263 7.69 8.62 -8.60
N TRP A 264 8.43 8.94 -7.53
CA TRP A 264 9.71 9.65 -7.67
C TRP A 264 10.79 8.80 -8.35
N SER A 265 10.67 7.46 -8.31
CA SER A 265 11.58 6.55 -9.03
C SER A 265 11.56 6.78 -10.54
N GLU A 266 10.44 7.25 -11.10
CA GLU A 266 10.32 7.63 -12.51
C GLU A 266 10.52 9.15 -12.70
N TYR A 267 9.85 9.97 -11.87
CA TYR A 267 9.84 11.42 -12.04
C TYR A 267 11.19 12.07 -11.75
N GLY A 268 11.91 11.55 -10.77
CA GLY A 268 13.21 12.05 -10.34
C GLY A 268 14.43 11.53 -11.13
N LEU A 269 14.25 10.75 -12.20
CA LEU A 269 15.35 10.28 -13.04
C LEU A 269 16.09 11.46 -13.66
N LYS A 270 17.45 11.35 -13.67
CA LYS A 270 18.37 12.33 -14.25
C LYS A 270 18.40 12.21 -15.76
#